data_ea297cec3fd76c9761cb905983956cd4
#
_entry.id   ea297cec3fd76c9761cb905983956cd4
#
_cell.length_a   1.000
_cell.length_b   1.000
_cell.length_c   1.000
_cell.angle_alpha   90.00
_cell.angle_beta   90.00
_cell.angle_gamma   90.00
#
_symmetry.space_group_name_H-M   'P 1'
#
loop_
_entity.id
_entity.type
_entity.pdbx_description
1 polymer ?
#
loop_
_entity_poly.entity_id
_entity_poly.type
_entity_poly.pdbx_seq_one_letter_code
_entity_poly.pdbx_strand_id
1 'polypeptide(L)'
;MRRSLALALTAGSLAASAASAQACPDARAITRGVRAPLSHVRYLADDALQGRLAGSPSERCAGDYIAAQFRALGLRPAGDAGTYFQSLPLASAVDPHAIGGTGRNVVAILRGSNPALAGEAVIVGAHYDHLGHGGSFSMAPGDSSIHNGADDNASGVAAMLDVARRLARGPRPARSIVFIAFTGEEEGLLGSSFYAGHPAVPLDRTRAMLNLDMVGRLGAGPLIVYGTDTADEWRAMVDSAAAAEGVQVRGGGDGFGASDQTSFYARGLPVLHFFTNVHADYHRPSDDWEKIDAGGLERVAAVVARVARGVASRPAALTFHRAAAPAQAASGSGYGAYLGSIPDFTPVPDGVKLTGVRAGSPAEKAGIRAGDVIVRMGEMEVHDLQGLTNALRAHKPGDTVPIVLLRDGQRLTVTATLGTRGG
;
A
#
# COMPACT_ATOMS: atom_id res chain seq x y z
N MET A 1 -65.11 46.22 21.12
CA MET A 1 -63.97 45.59 21.85
C MET A 1 -63.26 44.65 20.94
N ARG A 2 -62.16 45.07 20.28
CA ARG A 2 -61.33 44.19 19.44
C ARG A 2 -60.00 43.91 20.19
N ARG A 3 -59.73 42.67 20.51
CA ARG A 3 -58.45 42.26 21.14
C ARG A 3 -57.49 41.82 20.02
N SER A 4 -56.40 42.57 19.87
CA SER A 4 -55.28 42.22 18.99
C SER A 4 -54.37 41.24 19.71
N LEU A 5 -54.13 40.08 19.08
CA LEU A 5 -53.17 39.08 19.54
C LEU A 5 -51.83 39.40 18.87
N ALA A 6 -50.82 39.75 19.63
CA ALA A 6 -49.45 39.91 19.15
C ALA A 6 -48.73 38.54 19.20
N LEU A 7 -48.29 38.09 18.04
CA LEU A 7 -47.49 36.87 17.89
C LEU A 7 -46.00 37.27 18.00
N ALA A 8 -45.34 36.84 19.08
CA ALA A 8 -43.89 37.02 19.24
C ALA A 8 -43.14 35.88 18.49
N LEU A 9 -42.45 36.21 17.41
CA LEU A 9 -41.48 35.32 16.76
C LEU A 9 -40.18 35.34 17.54
N THR A 10 -39.84 34.25 18.21
CA THR A 10 -38.50 34.01 18.75
C THR A 10 -37.59 33.43 17.63
N ALA A 11 -36.66 34.26 17.15
CA ALA A 11 -35.61 33.83 16.24
C ALA A 11 -34.57 33.00 17.04
N GLY A 12 -34.64 31.68 16.91
CA GLY A 12 -33.58 30.77 17.42
C GLY A 12 -32.34 30.87 16.54
N SER A 13 -31.28 31.45 17.10
CA SER A 13 -29.95 31.46 16.44
C SER A 13 -29.38 30.03 16.49
N LEU A 14 -29.36 29.34 15.35
CA LEU A 14 -28.56 28.15 15.17
C LEU A 14 -27.08 28.59 15.12
N ALA A 15 -26.37 28.45 16.23
CA ALA A 15 -24.93 28.52 16.27
C ALA A 15 -24.38 27.24 15.58
N ALA A 16 -23.99 27.33 14.32
CA ALA A 16 -23.19 26.33 13.66
C ALA A 16 -21.84 26.27 14.39
N SER A 17 -21.61 25.20 15.17
CA SER A 17 -20.29 24.88 15.72
C SER A 17 -19.35 24.67 14.55
N ALA A 18 -18.50 25.67 14.26
CA ALA A 18 -17.35 25.47 13.39
C ALA A 18 -16.45 24.43 14.12
N ALA A 19 -16.46 23.18 13.62
CA ALA A 19 -15.46 22.21 14.03
C ALA A 19 -14.10 22.85 13.74
N SER A 20 -13.33 23.15 14.78
CA SER A 20 -11.97 23.65 14.63
C SER A 20 -11.18 22.61 13.81
N ALA A 21 -10.72 23.00 12.61
CA ALA A 21 -9.84 22.13 11.85
C ALA A 21 -8.65 21.77 12.74
N GLN A 22 -8.45 20.48 12.98
CA GLN A 22 -7.33 20.00 13.79
C GLN A 22 -6.03 20.49 13.11
N ALA A 23 -5.21 21.25 13.83
CA ALA A 23 -3.94 21.72 13.30
C ALA A 23 -3.00 20.52 13.13
N CYS A 24 -2.34 20.47 11.96
CA CYS A 24 -1.39 19.39 11.70
C CYS A 24 -0.14 19.54 12.56
N PRO A 25 0.49 18.41 12.98
CA PRO A 25 1.71 18.42 13.77
C PRO A 25 2.87 19.16 13.08
N ASP A 26 3.71 19.82 13.88
CA ASP A 26 4.88 20.53 13.34
C ASP A 26 5.96 19.54 12.87
N ALA A 27 6.04 19.37 11.56
CA ALA A 27 7.00 18.48 10.93
C ALA A 27 8.47 18.83 11.26
N ARG A 28 8.80 20.12 11.44
CA ARG A 28 10.16 20.53 11.77
C ARG A 28 10.56 20.13 13.19
N ALA A 29 9.62 20.18 14.12
CA ALA A 29 9.84 19.75 15.48
C ALA A 29 10.04 18.22 15.54
N ILE A 30 9.16 17.46 14.89
CA ILE A 30 9.21 15.99 14.86
C ILE A 30 10.48 15.47 14.19
N THR A 31 10.88 16.04 13.06
CA THR A 31 12.02 15.52 12.25
C THR A 31 13.37 16.10 12.64
N ARG A 32 13.45 16.88 13.72
CA ARG A 32 14.68 17.51 14.15
C ARG A 32 15.83 16.51 14.33
N GLY A 33 16.96 16.77 13.66
CA GLY A 33 18.15 15.93 13.74
C GLY A 33 18.14 14.66 12.91
N VAL A 34 17.03 14.36 12.21
CA VAL A 34 16.90 13.18 11.34
C VAL A 34 16.97 13.61 9.88
N ARG A 35 17.77 12.90 9.07
CA ARG A 35 17.91 13.18 7.63
C ARG A 35 16.90 12.39 6.81
N ALA A 36 16.52 12.93 5.64
CA ALA A 36 15.72 12.19 4.67
C ALA A 36 16.55 11.03 4.05
N PRO A 37 15.92 9.87 3.70
CA PRO A 37 14.46 9.64 3.73
C PRO A 37 13.89 9.32 5.12
N LEU A 38 14.70 8.92 6.11
CA LEU A 38 14.21 8.51 7.43
C LEU A 38 13.37 9.60 8.14
N SER A 39 13.68 10.90 7.92
CA SER A 39 12.88 11.98 8.49
C SER A 39 11.42 11.99 7.99
N HIS A 40 11.18 11.50 6.77
CA HIS A 40 9.81 11.35 6.27
C HIS A 40 9.09 10.21 6.98
N VAL A 41 9.76 9.09 7.22
CA VAL A 41 9.20 7.99 8.03
C VAL A 41 8.85 8.49 9.42
N ARG A 42 9.81 9.16 10.10
CA ARG A 42 9.60 9.68 11.46
C ARG A 42 8.40 10.60 11.57
N TYR A 43 8.16 11.46 10.58
CA TYR A 43 6.97 12.31 10.58
C TYR A 43 5.69 11.51 10.37
N LEU A 44 5.67 10.65 9.33
CA LEU A 44 4.48 9.91 8.96
C LEU A 44 4.09 8.86 10.00
N ALA A 45 5.06 8.27 10.70
CA ALA A 45 4.84 7.28 11.76
C ALA A 45 4.92 7.87 13.18
N ASP A 46 4.72 9.21 13.34
CA ASP A 46 4.65 9.84 14.64
C ASP A 46 3.26 9.66 15.26
N ASP A 47 3.21 9.41 16.57
CA ASP A 47 1.96 9.25 17.34
C ASP A 47 0.97 10.40 17.13
N ALA A 48 1.48 11.60 16.86
CA ALA A 48 0.64 12.77 16.58
C ALA A 48 -0.20 12.62 15.30
N LEU A 49 0.14 11.69 14.40
CA LEU A 49 -0.66 11.31 13.23
C LEU A 49 -1.60 10.13 13.50
N GLN A 50 -1.70 9.64 14.74
CA GLN A 50 -2.72 8.68 15.17
C GLN A 50 -2.91 7.48 14.23
N GLY A 51 -1.81 7.01 13.61
CA GLY A 51 -1.83 5.86 12.70
C GLY A 51 -2.55 6.09 11.36
N ARG A 52 -2.77 7.33 10.95
CA ARG A 52 -3.18 7.76 9.58
C ARG A 52 -4.37 6.98 8.97
N LEU A 53 -5.37 6.61 9.77
CA LEU A 53 -6.56 5.89 9.25
C LEU A 53 -7.19 6.68 8.09
N ALA A 54 -7.50 5.99 6.99
CA ALA A 54 -8.05 6.58 5.78
C ALA A 54 -9.31 7.45 6.07
N GLY A 55 -9.37 8.66 5.50
CA GLY A 55 -10.43 9.64 5.73
C GLY A 55 -10.32 10.43 7.03
N SER A 56 -9.39 10.08 7.93
CA SER A 56 -9.20 10.77 9.21
C SER A 56 -8.56 12.17 9.03
N PRO A 57 -8.69 13.06 10.03
CA PRO A 57 -7.93 14.32 10.05
C PRO A 57 -6.41 14.11 10.03
N SER A 58 -5.93 13.03 10.65
CA SER A 58 -4.51 12.69 10.74
C SER A 58 -3.95 12.25 9.38
N GLU A 59 -4.70 11.43 8.64
CA GLU A 59 -4.36 11.08 7.26
C GLU A 59 -4.31 12.33 6.36
N ARG A 60 -5.24 13.29 6.56
CA ARG A 60 -5.20 14.56 5.82
C ARG A 60 -3.92 15.35 6.08
N CYS A 61 -3.45 15.38 7.32
CA CYS A 61 -2.16 15.99 7.68
C CYS A 61 -0.97 15.29 7.01
N ALA A 62 -0.98 13.97 6.93
CA ALA A 62 0.01 13.20 6.20
C ALA A 62 0.00 13.54 4.70
N GLY A 63 -1.17 13.59 4.08
CA GLY A 63 -1.31 14.00 2.68
C GLY A 63 -0.85 15.43 2.42
N ASP A 64 -1.18 16.37 3.29
CA ASP A 64 -0.73 17.77 3.19
C ASP A 64 0.80 17.89 3.31
N TYR A 65 1.41 17.09 4.19
CA TYR A 65 2.87 16.97 4.30
C TYR A 65 3.49 16.46 3.00
N ILE A 66 2.97 15.37 2.42
CA ILE A 66 3.47 14.80 1.16
C ILE A 66 3.35 15.83 0.03
N ALA A 67 2.22 16.50 -0.10
CA ALA A 67 2.01 17.56 -1.09
C ALA A 67 3.01 18.71 -0.92
N ALA A 68 3.33 19.08 0.33
CA ALA A 68 4.34 20.10 0.62
C ALA A 68 5.75 19.65 0.18
N GLN A 69 6.10 18.36 0.35
CA GLN A 69 7.38 17.81 -0.15
C GLN A 69 7.43 17.85 -1.69
N PHE A 70 6.37 17.41 -2.38
CA PHE A 70 6.31 17.51 -3.85
C PHE A 70 6.46 18.96 -4.34
N ARG A 71 5.80 19.91 -3.68
CA ARG A 71 5.93 21.34 -4.00
C ARG A 71 7.36 21.84 -3.80
N ALA A 72 8.01 21.46 -2.70
CA ALA A 72 9.40 21.85 -2.40
C ALA A 72 10.41 21.29 -3.43
N LEU A 73 10.10 20.17 -4.06
CA LEU A 73 10.87 19.57 -5.15
C LEU A 73 10.54 20.18 -6.54
N GLY A 74 9.58 21.09 -6.63
CA GLY A 74 9.17 21.73 -7.89
C GLY A 74 8.35 20.81 -8.81
N LEU A 75 7.74 19.76 -8.28
CA LEU A 75 6.81 18.91 -9.02
C LEU A 75 5.50 19.65 -9.23
N ARG A 76 4.84 19.41 -10.36
CA ARG A 76 3.56 20.03 -10.68
C ARG A 76 2.41 19.26 -10.02
N PRO A 77 1.39 19.95 -9.51
CA PRO A 77 0.18 19.30 -9.04
C PRO A 77 -0.53 18.60 -10.20
N ALA A 78 -1.14 17.45 -9.91
CA ALA A 78 -1.86 16.64 -10.89
C ALA A 78 -3.15 15.99 -10.34
N GLY A 79 -3.67 16.51 -9.25
CA GLY A 79 -4.98 16.19 -8.70
C GLY A 79 -6.09 17.07 -9.25
N ASP A 80 -7.23 17.06 -8.57
CA ASP A 80 -8.44 17.77 -8.96
C ASP A 80 -8.22 19.27 -8.98
N ALA A 81 -8.82 19.95 -9.97
CA ALA A 81 -8.79 21.41 -10.12
C ALA A 81 -7.38 22.04 -10.04
N GLY A 82 -6.34 21.29 -10.45
CA GLY A 82 -4.95 21.78 -10.43
C GLY A 82 -4.31 21.78 -9.05
N THR A 83 -4.86 21.07 -8.09
CA THR A 83 -4.27 20.79 -6.78
C THR A 83 -3.41 19.52 -6.80
N TYR A 84 -2.77 19.17 -5.67
CA TYR A 84 -2.10 17.87 -5.52
C TYR A 84 -3.07 16.73 -5.13
N PHE A 85 -4.32 17.04 -4.84
CA PHE A 85 -5.28 16.10 -4.26
C PHE A 85 -6.28 15.61 -5.29
N GLN A 86 -6.45 14.29 -5.36
CA GLN A 86 -7.53 13.64 -6.09
C GLN A 86 -8.48 13.02 -5.06
N SER A 87 -9.69 13.58 -4.97
CA SER A 87 -10.68 13.15 -3.98
C SER A 87 -11.44 11.92 -4.44
N LEU A 88 -11.70 10.99 -3.52
CA LEU A 88 -12.47 9.79 -3.79
C LEU A 88 -13.35 9.42 -2.59
N PRO A 89 -14.50 8.74 -2.84
CA PRO A 89 -15.31 8.21 -1.76
C PRO A 89 -14.60 7.01 -1.12
N LEU A 90 -14.57 7.01 0.22
CA LEU A 90 -14.17 5.86 1.02
C LEU A 90 -15.44 5.12 1.46
N ALA A 91 -16.04 4.37 0.56
CA ALA A 91 -17.15 3.49 0.88
C ALA A 91 -16.61 2.07 1.01
N SER A 92 -16.09 1.72 2.18
CA SER A 92 -15.71 0.35 2.45
C SER A 92 -16.90 -0.41 3.00
N ALA A 93 -17.30 -1.47 2.31
CA ALA A 93 -18.24 -2.45 2.84
C ALA A 93 -17.52 -3.51 3.68
N VAL A 94 -16.19 -3.42 3.83
CA VAL A 94 -15.35 -4.52 4.33
C VAL A 94 -14.92 -4.32 5.77
N ASP A 95 -14.67 -3.09 6.22
CA ASP A 95 -14.31 -2.81 7.61
C ASP A 95 -15.37 -1.93 8.30
N PRO A 96 -16.06 -2.44 9.34
CA PRO A 96 -16.98 -1.65 10.13
C PRO A 96 -16.30 -0.53 10.94
N HIS A 97 -14.97 -0.54 11.04
CA HIS A 97 -14.19 0.52 11.68
C HIS A 97 -13.72 1.59 10.69
N ALA A 98 -13.90 1.38 9.37
CA ALA A 98 -13.62 2.40 8.37
C ALA A 98 -14.45 3.66 8.64
N ILE A 99 -13.81 4.81 8.69
CA ILE A 99 -14.51 6.09 8.97
C ILE A 99 -15.48 6.43 7.84
N GLY A 100 -15.26 5.90 6.65
CA GLY A 100 -15.99 6.28 5.46
C GLY A 100 -15.71 7.74 5.04
N GLY A 101 -16.57 8.31 4.20
CA GLY A 101 -16.44 9.70 3.79
C GLY A 101 -15.56 9.90 2.56
N THR A 102 -14.58 10.81 2.62
CA THR A 102 -13.74 11.19 1.47
C THR A 102 -12.27 11.06 1.79
N GLY A 103 -11.58 10.21 1.05
CA GLY A 103 -10.12 10.12 1.03
C GLY A 103 -9.50 10.98 -0.06
N ARG A 104 -8.18 11.10 -0.10
CA ARG A 104 -7.46 11.89 -1.08
C ARG A 104 -6.17 11.21 -1.50
N ASN A 105 -6.06 10.77 -2.75
CA ASN A 105 -4.74 10.50 -3.32
C ASN A 105 -3.95 11.81 -3.43
N VAL A 106 -2.63 11.74 -3.23
CA VAL A 106 -1.74 12.89 -3.45
C VAL A 106 -0.95 12.66 -4.73
N VAL A 107 -1.19 13.49 -5.75
CA VAL A 107 -0.70 13.27 -7.12
C VAL A 107 0.17 14.41 -7.60
N ALA A 108 1.40 14.10 -8.05
CA ALA A 108 2.33 15.09 -8.59
C ALA A 108 3.02 14.57 -9.85
N ILE A 109 3.43 15.47 -10.74
CA ILE A 109 4.14 15.14 -11.98
C ILE A 109 5.49 15.85 -12.05
N LEU A 110 6.54 15.08 -12.27
CA LEU A 110 7.81 15.53 -12.80
C LEU A 110 7.76 15.44 -14.33
N ARG A 111 7.64 16.59 -15.02
CA ARG A 111 7.52 16.61 -16.48
C ARG A 111 8.78 16.09 -17.16
N GLY A 112 8.62 15.24 -18.17
CA GLY A 112 9.69 14.71 -18.99
C GLY A 112 10.43 15.79 -19.79
N SER A 113 11.69 15.50 -20.15
CA SER A 113 12.56 16.42 -20.89
C SER A 113 12.39 16.35 -22.42
N ASN A 114 11.87 15.25 -22.96
CA ASN A 114 11.64 15.10 -24.39
C ASN A 114 10.20 15.53 -24.75
N PRO A 115 10.03 16.59 -25.55
CA PRO A 115 8.70 17.09 -25.91
C PRO A 115 7.78 16.04 -26.58
N ALA A 116 8.36 15.10 -27.35
CA ALA A 116 7.59 14.05 -28.02
C ALA A 116 7.12 12.95 -27.07
N LEU A 117 7.83 12.74 -25.94
CA LEU A 117 7.55 11.68 -24.97
C LEU A 117 6.99 12.21 -23.64
N ALA A 118 7.04 13.51 -23.38
CA ALA A 118 6.59 14.10 -22.12
C ALA A 118 5.08 13.96 -21.85
N GLY A 119 4.29 13.56 -22.85
CA GLY A 119 2.89 13.19 -22.72
C GLY A 119 2.68 11.74 -22.26
N GLU A 120 3.74 10.93 -22.20
CA GLU A 120 3.74 9.59 -21.65
C GLU A 120 4.30 9.61 -20.22
N ALA A 121 3.94 8.62 -19.40
CA ALA A 121 4.35 8.59 -18.02
C ALA A 121 4.79 7.20 -17.53
N VAL A 122 5.59 7.21 -16.46
CA VAL A 122 5.81 6.09 -15.54
C VAL A 122 5.25 6.50 -14.20
N ILE A 123 4.50 5.63 -13.53
CA ILE A 123 3.97 5.87 -12.18
C ILE A 123 4.95 5.31 -11.16
N VAL A 124 5.17 6.06 -10.08
CA VAL A 124 5.82 5.59 -8.86
C VAL A 124 4.85 5.87 -7.72
N GLY A 125 4.43 4.84 -7.00
CA GLY A 125 3.39 4.93 -5.98
C GLY A 125 3.73 4.23 -4.69
N ALA A 126 3.05 4.65 -3.62
CA ALA A 126 3.03 4.04 -2.30
C ALA A 126 1.75 4.46 -1.60
N HIS A 127 1.12 3.63 -0.77
CA HIS A 127 0.01 4.10 0.06
C HIS A 127 0.54 4.84 1.29
N TYR A 128 -0.29 5.72 1.86
CA TYR A 128 0.10 6.54 3.00
C TYR A 128 -0.86 6.47 4.18
N ASP A 129 -2.01 5.84 4.01
CA ASP A 129 -2.91 5.45 5.08
C ASP A 129 -2.35 4.27 5.87
N HIS A 130 -2.90 4.02 7.07
CA HIS A 130 -2.65 2.82 7.87
C HIS A 130 -3.82 2.61 8.84
N LEU A 131 -3.67 1.73 9.83
CA LEU A 131 -4.76 1.17 10.63
C LEU A 131 -5.28 2.06 11.76
N GLY A 132 -4.78 3.28 11.96
CA GLY A 132 -5.22 4.14 13.06
C GLY A 132 -4.94 3.51 14.42
N HIS A 133 -6.00 3.16 15.14
CA HIS A 133 -5.94 2.45 16.43
C HIS A 133 -6.20 0.94 16.30
N GLY A 134 -5.83 0.36 15.16
CA GLY A 134 -6.01 -1.07 14.88
C GLY A 134 -7.34 -1.37 14.20
N GLY A 135 -8.09 -2.33 14.71
CA GLY A 135 -9.33 -2.79 14.09
C GLY A 135 -9.22 -4.20 13.54
N SER A 136 -10.05 -4.52 12.51
CA SER A 136 -10.17 -5.87 11.98
C SER A 136 -8.89 -6.38 11.29
N PHE A 137 -8.03 -5.46 10.85
CA PHE A 137 -6.78 -5.79 10.15
C PHE A 137 -5.57 -5.86 11.09
N SER A 138 -5.72 -5.43 12.37
CA SER A 138 -4.64 -5.52 13.35
C SER A 138 -4.22 -6.97 13.64
N MET A 139 -2.91 -7.20 13.69
CA MET A 139 -2.30 -8.44 14.17
C MET A 139 -2.09 -8.46 15.70
N ALA A 140 -2.62 -7.44 16.40
CA ALA A 140 -2.73 -7.37 17.86
C ALA A 140 -4.20 -7.22 18.26
N PRO A 141 -5.04 -8.27 18.15
CA PRO A 141 -6.47 -8.19 18.41
C PRO A 141 -6.73 -7.72 19.84
N GLY A 142 -7.61 -6.70 19.99
CA GLY A 142 -7.96 -6.13 21.29
C GLY A 142 -6.98 -5.06 21.81
N ASP A 143 -5.87 -4.81 21.13
CA ASP A 143 -4.98 -3.68 21.39
C ASP A 143 -5.45 -2.46 20.58
N SER A 144 -5.86 -1.40 21.28
CA SER A 144 -6.30 -0.13 20.69
C SER A 144 -5.20 0.95 20.71
N SER A 145 -3.96 0.56 20.90
CA SER A 145 -2.81 1.45 20.79
C SER A 145 -2.68 1.97 19.35
N ILE A 146 -1.99 3.08 19.18
CA ILE A 146 -1.73 3.65 17.85
C ILE A 146 -0.91 2.63 17.04
N HIS A 147 -1.36 2.36 15.82
CA HIS A 147 -0.62 1.59 14.81
C HIS A 147 0.10 2.61 13.92
N ASN A 148 1.37 2.87 14.21
CA ASN A 148 2.13 3.92 13.53
C ASN A 148 2.48 3.58 12.08
N GLY A 149 2.58 2.29 11.72
CA GLY A 149 2.82 1.85 10.35
C GLY A 149 4.09 2.48 9.76
N ALA A 150 5.22 2.30 10.45
CA ALA A 150 6.48 2.91 10.01
C ALA A 150 7.04 2.21 8.77
N ASP A 151 7.02 0.88 8.75
CA ASP A 151 7.35 0.15 7.53
C ASP A 151 6.14 0.06 6.63
N ASP A 152 4.97 -0.16 7.19
CA ASP A 152 3.69 -0.25 6.49
C ASP A 152 2.83 1.03 6.67
N ASN A 153 2.85 2.07 5.79
CA ASN A 153 3.79 2.16 4.68
C ASN A 153 4.41 3.57 4.62
N ALA A 154 4.79 4.11 5.81
CA ALA A 154 5.56 5.35 5.82
C ALA A 154 6.93 5.18 5.12
N SER A 155 7.50 3.97 5.13
CA SER A 155 8.76 3.64 4.45
C SER A 155 8.63 3.76 2.93
N GLY A 156 7.56 3.22 2.35
CA GLY A 156 7.28 3.33 0.91
C GLY A 156 7.09 4.77 0.46
N VAL A 157 6.33 5.56 1.23
CA VAL A 157 6.17 7.00 0.97
C VAL A 157 7.51 7.73 1.07
N ALA A 158 8.31 7.45 2.08
CA ALA A 158 9.62 8.07 2.26
C ALA A 158 10.58 7.73 1.10
N ALA A 159 10.61 6.47 0.68
CA ALA A 159 11.38 6.03 -0.49
C ALA A 159 10.85 6.69 -1.78
N MET A 160 9.54 6.79 -1.99
CA MET A 160 8.94 7.49 -3.12
C MET A 160 9.35 8.97 -3.16
N LEU A 161 9.35 9.65 -2.03
CA LEU A 161 9.81 11.05 -1.92
C LEU A 161 11.31 11.18 -2.24
N ASP A 162 12.13 10.21 -1.82
CA ASP A 162 13.57 10.20 -2.17
C ASP A 162 13.80 9.90 -3.66
N VAL A 163 13.01 9.00 -4.27
CA VAL A 163 12.98 8.79 -5.72
C VAL A 163 12.64 10.09 -6.44
N ALA A 164 11.59 10.80 -5.98
CA ALA A 164 11.20 12.08 -6.54
C ALA A 164 12.34 13.12 -6.46
N ARG A 165 13.01 13.23 -5.32
CA ARG A 165 14.17 14.09 -5.11
C ARG A 165 15.32 13.75 -6.05
N ARG A 166 15.68 12.46 -6.18
CA ARG A 166 16.76 11.99 -7.06
C ARG A 166 16.48 12.29 -8.53
N LEU A 167 15.23 12.11 -8.97
CA LEU A 167 14.83 12.38 -10.35
C LEU A 167 14.67 13.87 -10.65
N ALA A 168 14.20 14.66 -9.69
CA ALA A 168 14.06 16.12 -9.86
C ALA A 168 15.41 16.85 -9.87
N ARG A 169 16.40 16.38 -9.09
CA ARG A 169 17.73 17.00 -9.00
C ARG A 169 18.75 16.47 -10.01
N GLY A 170 18.49 15.28 -10.55
CA GLY A 170 19.35 14.66 -11.56
C GLY A 170 18.95 14.99 -13.01
N PRO A 171 19.56 14.33 -14.00
CA PRO A 171 19.14 14.42 -15.38
C PRO A 171 17.69 13.97 -15.50
N ARG A 172 16.83 14.82 -16.11
CA ARG A 172 15.40 14.52 -16.25
C ARG A 172 15.18 13.36 -17.22
N PRO A 173 14.32 12.39 -16.88
CA PRO A 173 13.89 11.34 -17.80
C PRO A 173 13.23 11.93 -19.04
N ALA A 174 13.21 11.18 -20.14
CA ALA A 174 12.56 11.62 -21.38
C ALA A 174 11.02 11.71 -21.21
N ARG A 175 10.40 10.69 -20.57
CA ARG A 175 8.98 10.67 -20.21
C ARG A 175 8.75 11.34 -18.85
N SER A 176 7.53 11.74 -18.61
CA SER A 176 7.10 12.23 -17.29
C SER A 176 7.08 11.10 -16.26
N ILE A 177 7.26 11.48 -14.98
CA ILE A 177 7.03 10.56 -13.85
C ILE A 177 5.85 11.11 -13.06
N VAL A 178 4.86 10.27 -12.81
CA VAL A 178 3.74 10.57 -11.91
C VAL A 178 4.05 9.93 -10.56
N PHE A 179 4.08 10.71 -9.51
CA PHE A 179 4.22 10.25 -8.13
C PHE A 179 2.84 10.28 -7.48
N ILE A 180 2.49 9.18 -6.82
CA ILE A 180 1.16 9.04 -6.20
C ILE A 180 1.31 8.45 -4.81
N ALA A 181 0.82 9.17 -3.80
CA ALA A 181 0.54 8.57 -2.51
C ALA A 181 -0.95 8.19 -2.48
N PHE A 182 -1.24 6.90 -2.34
CA PHE A 182 -2.60 6.37 -2.35
C PHE A 182 -3.20 6.39 -0.95
N THR A 183 -4.51 6.64 -0.85
CA THR A 183 -5.33 6.51 0.36
C THR A 183 -6.14 5.22 0.30
N GLY A 184 -6.50 4.65 1.46
CA GLY A 184 -7.43 3.52 1.54
C GLY A 184 -6.90 2.25 0.89
N GLU A 185 -5.60 2.01 0.92
CA GLU A 185 -5.01 0.73 0.53
C GLU A 185 -5.46 -0.36 1.49
N GLU A 186 -5.33 -0.10 2.78
CA GLU A 186 -5.71 -0.98 3.89
C GLU A 186 -7.21 -1.34 3.89
N GLU A 187 -8.02 -0.51 3.26
CA GLU A 187 -9.47 -0.73 3.08
C GLU A 187 -9.81 -1.44 1.75
N GLY A 188 -8.81 -1.93 1.01
CA GLY A 188 -9.00 -2.71 -0.22
C GLY A 188 -8.62 -1.98 -1.50
N LEU A 189 -7.47 -1.32 -1.53
CA LEU A 189 -6.88 -0.68 -2.72
C LEU A 189 -7.75 0.46 -3.29
N LEU A 190 -8.50 1.17 -2.43
CA LEU A 190 -9.51 2.14 -2.89
C LEU A 190 -8.87 3.27 -3.71
N GLY A 191 -7.76 3.83 -3.24
CA GLY A 191 -7.07 4.94 -3.89
C GLY A 191 -6.47 4.57 -5.23
N SER A 192 -5.74 3.46 -5.31
CA SER A 192 -5.13 3.01 -6.56
C SER A 192 -6.16 2.57 -7.59
N SER A 193 -7.22 1.88 -7.15
CA SER A 193 -8.32 1.49 -8.01
C SER A 193 -9.05 2.70 -8.59
N PHE A 194 -9.30 3.72 -7.76
CA PHE A 194 -9.93 4.97 -8.18
C PHE A 194 -9.03 5.73 -9.17
N TYR A 195 -7.74 5.90 -8.85
CA TYR A 195 -6.80 6.57 -9.75
C TYR A 195 -6.70 5.86 -11.10
N ALA A 196 -6.64 4.54 -11.10
CA ALA A 196 -6.57 3.76 -12.34
C ALA A 196 -7.85 3.87 -13.19
N GLY A 197 -8.99 4.26 -12.60
CA GLY A 197 -10.22 4.63 -13.31
C GLY A 197 -10.27 6.10 -13.75
N HIS A 198 -9.53 6.99 -13.06
CA HIS A 198 -9.55 8.45 -13.27
C HIS A 198 -8.12 9.01 -13.32
N PRO A 199 -7.24 8.53 -14.21
CA PRO A 199 -5.82 8.83 -14.18
C PRO A 199 -5.51 10.26 -14.67
N ALA A 200 -4.54 10.93 -14.02
CA ALA A 200 -4.04 12.25 -14.45
C ALA A 200 -3.31 12.18 -15.81
N VAL A 201 -2.68 11.06 -16.10
CA VAL A 201 -2.16 10.71 -17.44
C VAL A 201 -2.87 9.45 -17.88
N PRO A 202 -3.51 9.42 -19.07
CA PRO A 202 -4.24 8.26 -19.56
C PRO A 202 -3.42 6.97 -19.50
N LEU A 203 -4.05 5.85 -19.13
CA LEU A 203 -3.32 4.59 -18.92
C LEU A 203 -2.70 4.04 -20.23
N ASP A 204 -3.28 4.31 -21.38
CA ASP A 204 -2.71 3.98 -22.69
C ASP A 204 -1.41 4.75 -22.98
N ARG A 205 -1.17 5.86 -22.27
CA ARG A 205 0.07 6.65 -22.29
C ARG A 205 0.96 6.38 -21.07
N THR A 206 0.55 5.52 -20.18
CA THR A 206 1.34 5.09 -19.03
C THR A 206 2.12 3.84 -19.40
N ARG A 207 3.43 3.83 -19.16
CA ARG A 207 4.34 2.77 -19.62
C ARG A 207 4.64 1.72 -18.57
N ALA A 208 4.53 2.08 -17.29
CA ALA A 208 4.68 1.16 -16.16
C ALA A 208 4.19 1.79 -14.86
N MET A 209 3.95 0.94 -13.85
CA MET A 209 3.75 1.38 -12.47
C MET A 209 4.72 0.64 -11.54
N LEU A 210 5.43 1.40 -10.71
CA LEU A 210 6.38 0.95 -9.70
C LEU A 210 5.77 1.21 -8.33
N ASN A 211 5.47 0.17 -7.59
CA ASN A 211 4.90 0.24 -6.25
C ASN A 211 5.96 0.03 -5.18
N LEU A 212 5.92 0.83 -4.11
CA LEU A 212 6.77 0.69 -2.94
C LEU A 212 5.88 0.44 -1.73
N ASP A 213 6.07 -0.71 -1.13
CA ASP A 213 5.29 -1.08 0.04
C ASP A 213 6.16 -1.92 0.98
N MET A 214 6.27 -1.48 2.25
CA MET A 214 7.14 -2.07 3.26
C MET A 214 8.59 -2.24 2.77
N VAL A 215 9.27 -1.12 2.53
CA VAL A 215 10.64 -1.09 1.97
C VAL A 215 11.70 -0.63 2.97
N GLY A 216 11.36 -0.55 4.24
CA GLY A 216 12.22 0.00 5.30
C GLY A 216 13.00 -1.05 6.10
N ARG A 217 12.87 -2.34 5.83
CA ARG A 217 13.49 -3.42 6.62
C ARG A 217 14.46 -4.27 5.80
N LEU A 218 15.22 -3.67 4.89
CA LEU A 218 16.14 -4.42 3.99
C LEU A 218 17.18 -5.24 4.77
N GLY A 219 17.83 -4.68 5.78
CA GLY A 219 18.84 -5.37 6.58
C GLY A 219 19.93 -6.02 5.72
N ALA A 220 20.19 -7.30 5.99
CA ALA A 220 21.09 -8.15 5.21
C ALA A 220 20.34 -9.03 4.17
N GLY A 221 19.00 -8.94 4.12
CA GLY A 221 18.17 -9.73 3.20
C GLY A 221 18.16 -9.18 1.78
N PRO A 222 17.61 -9.94 0.83
CA PRO A 222 17.40 -9.46 -0.52
C PRO A 222 16.18 -8.52 -0.58
N LEU A 223 16.24 -7.53 -1.46
CA LEU A 223 15.06 -6.79 -1.90
C LEU A 223 14.18 -7.72 -2.74
N ILE A 224 12.94 -7.89 -2.35
CA ILE A 224 11.95 -8.68 -3.08
C ILE A 224 11.30 -7.76 -4.11
N VAL A 225 11.21 -8.23 -5.37
CA VAL A 225 10.59 -7.45 -6.44
C VAL A 225 9.59 -8.35 -7.18
N TYR A 226 8.32 -8.22 -6.84
CA TYR A 226 7.24 -8.91 -7.54
C TYR A 226 6.90 -8.20 -8.86
N GLY A 227 6.29 -8.95 -9.80
CA GLY A 227 5.89 -8.41 -11.08
C GLY A 227 7.00 -8.44 -12.15
N THR A 228 8.18 -9.01 -11.86
CA THR A 228 9.27 -9.07 -12.86
C THR A 228 8.92 -9.90 -14.09
N ASP A 229 7.88 -10.73 -14.04
CA ASP A 229 7.42 -11.52 -15.15
C ASP A 229 6.32 -10.79 -15.99
N THR A 230 6.01 -9.53 -15.63
CA THR A 230 5.03 -8.70 -16.35
C THR A 230 5.60 -7.99 -17.59
N ALA A 231 6.91 -7.99 -17.78
CA ALA A 231 7.57 -7.58 -19.01
C ALA A 231 8.98 -8.19 -19.14
N ASP A 232 9.41 -8.46 -20.38
CA ASP A 232 10.68 -9.11 -20.70
C ASP A 232 11.90 -8.38 -20.11
N GLU A 233 11.84 -7.06 -20.10
CA GLU A 233 12.99 -6.23 -19.74
C GLU A 233 13.19 -6.04 -18.24
N TRP A 234 12.19 -6.38 -17.44
CA TRP A 234 12.20 -6.07 -15.99
C TRP A 234 13.39 -6.67 -15.26
N ARG A 235 13.63 -7.97 -15.46
CA ARG A 235 14.69 -8.68 -14.74
C ARG A 235 16.06 -8.01 -14.95
N ALA A 236 16.44 -7.78 -16.21
CA ALA A 236 17.71 -7.15 -16.53
C ALA A 236 17.81 -5.72 -15.96
N MET A 237 16.72 -4.95 -16.00
CA MET A 237 16.70 -3.58 -15.46
C MET A 237 16.80 -3.56 -13.95
N VAL A 238 16.08 -4.43 -13.26
CA VAL A 238 16.09 -4.54 -11.78
C VAL A 238 17.46 -5.03 -11.31
N ASP A 239 18.00 -6.12 -11.90
CA ASP A 239 19.29 -6.67 -11.52
C ASP A 239 20.42 -5.67 -11.73
N SER A 240 20.43 -4.94 -12.85
CA SER A 240 21.41 -3.89 -13.12
C SER A 240 21.31 -2.73 -12.13
N ALA A 241 20.09 -2.29 -11.81
CA ALA A 241 19.87 -1.21 -10.85
C ALA A 241 20.31 -1.60 -9.44
N ALA A 242 19.98 -2.81 -9.02
CA ALA A 242 20.32 -3.33 -7.70
C ALA A 242 21.82 -3.57 -7.53
N ALA A 243 22.47 -4.14 -8.55
CA ALA A 243 23.92 -4.34 -8.54
C ALA A 243 24.69 -3.00 -8.39
N ALA A 244 24.20 -1.92 -9.02
CA ALA A 244 24.78 -0.60 -8.91
C ALA A 244 24.70 0.01 -7.49
N GLU A 245 23.77 -0.46 -6.66
CA GLU A 245 23.56 -0.03 -5.28
C GLU A 245 24.01 -1.09 -4.24
N GLY A 246 24.63 -2.17 -4.70
CA GLY A 246 25.08 -3.27 -3.83
C GLY A 246 23.93 -3.99 -3.12
N VAL A 247 22.77 -4.07 -3.76
CA VAL A 247 21.55 -4.72 -3.23
C VAL A 247 21.36 -6.06 -3.90
N GLN A 248 21.15 -7.11 -3.11
CA GLN A 248 20.71 -8.39 -3.64
C GLN A 248 19.21 -8.34 -3.94
N VAL A 249 18.78 -8.97 -5.02
CA VAL A 249 17.36 -9.00 -5.42
C VAL A 249 16.87 -10.43 -5.57
N ARG A 250 15.63 -10.65 -5.11
CA ARG A 250 14.83 -11.81 -5.48
C ARG A 250 13.63 -11.31 -6.28
N GLY A 251 13.64 -11.52 -7.60
CA GLY A 251 12.54 -11.16 -8.50
C GLY A 251 11.70 -12.37 -8.87
N GLY A 252 10.43 -12.14 -9.20
CA GLY A 252 9.51 -13.16 -9.72
C GLY A 252 8.05 -12.73 -9.72
N GLY A 253 7.20 -13.61 -10.23
CA GLY A 253 5.76 -13.48 -10.17
C GLY A 253 5.13 -12.50 -11.16
N ASP A 254 3.81 -12.61 -11.23
CA ASP A 254 2.97 -11.71 -12.01
C ASP A 254 2.75 -10.38 -11.26
N GLY A 255 1.86 -9.54 -11.78
CA GLY A 255 1.56 -8.24 -11.18
C GLY A 255 0.40 -8.26 -10.18
N PHE A 256 -0.21 -9.40 -9.91
CA PHE A 256 -1.23 -9.51 -8.86
C PHE A 256 -0.54 -9.65 -7.49
N GLY A 257 -1.15 -9.05 -6.48
CA GLY A 257 -0.62 -9.07 -5.12
C GLY A 257 -1.45 -8.23 -4.16
N ALA A 258 -1.04 -8.22 -2.90
CA ALA A 258 -1.78 -7.55 -1.82
C ALA A 258 -1.41 -6.07 -1.69
N SER A 259 -1.14 -5.37 -2.81
CA SER A 259 -0.86 -3.93 -2.79
C SER A 259 -1.23 -3.24 -4.12
N ASP A 260 -1.03 -1.94 -4.20
CA ASP A 260 -1.56 -1.01 -5.21
C ASP A 260 -1.22 -1.34 -6.66
N GLN A 261 -0.09 -2.02 -6.95
CA GLN A 261 0.28 -2.42 -8.31
C GLN A 261 -0.80 -3.28 -8.98
N THR A 262 -1.58 -4.03 -8.20
CA THR A 262 -2.67 -4.90 -8.69
C THR A 262 -3.70 -4.12 -9.49
N SER A 263 -4.05 -2.91 -9.05
CA SER A 263 -5.01 -2.03 -9.71
C SER A 263 -4.59 -1.65 -11.13
N PHE A 264 -3.29 -1.53 -11.38
CA PHE A 264 -2.71 -1.18 -12.67
C PHE A 264 -2.46 -2.41 -13.55
N TYR A 265 -1.96 -3.49 -12.96
CA TYR A 265 -1.75 -4.73 -13.69
C TYR A 265 -3.06 -5.31 -14.24
N ALA A 266 -4.13 -5.25 -13.46
CA ALA A 266 -5.48 -5.65 -13.89
C ALA A 266 -5.94 -4.88 -15.15
N ARG A 267 -5.41 -3.66 -15.38
CA ARG A 267 -5.67 -2.82 -16.55
C ARG A 267 -4.63 -2.94 -17.67
N GLY A 268 -3.71 -3.89 -17.59
CA GLY A 268 -2.77 -4.22 -18.64
C GLY A 268 -1.49 -3.40 -18.64
N LEU A 269 -1.07 -2.86 -17.50
CA LEU A 269 0.23 -2.20 -17.36
C LEU A 269 1.29 -3.17 -16.83
N PRO A 270 2.55 -3.08 -17.33
CA PRO A 270 3.69 -3.69 -16.66
C PRO A 270 3.87 -3.05 -15.28
N VAL A 271 4.08 -3.87 -14.25
CA VAL A 271 4.23 -3.38 -12.88
C VAL A 271 5.41 -4.03 -12.19
N LEU A 272 5.94 -3.34 -11.18
CA LEU A 272 6.83 -3.90 -10.17
C LEU A 272 6.32 -3.51 -8.79
N HIS A 273 6.46 -4.41 -7.82
CA HIS A 273 6.24 -4.16 -6.41
C HIS A 273 7.53 -4.44 -5.65
N PHE A 274 8.12 -3.39 -5.07
CA PHE A 274 9.32 -3.46 -4.24
C PHE A 274 8.93 -3.65 -2.78
N PHE A 275 9.58 -4.61 -2.12
CA PHE A 275 9.20 -5.10 -0.81
C PHE A 275 10.41 -5.64 -0.04
N THR A 276 10.52 -5.38 1.25
CA THR A 276 11.62 -5.92 2.09
C THR A 276 11.19 -7.06 2.99
N ASN A 277 10.08 -7.71 2.65
CA ASN A 277 9.45 -8.81 3.36
C ASN A 277 8.65 -8.39 4.59
N VAL A 278 7.74 -9.27 5.00
CA VAL A 278 7.00 -9.12 6.24
C VAL A 278 7.89 -9.38 7.46
N HIS A 279 7.53 -8.77 8.58
CA HIS A 279 8.24 -8.89 9.85
C HIS A 279 7.24 -9.01 11.02
N ALA A 280 7.73 -9.31 12.20
CA ALA A 280 6.91 -9.56 13.39
C ALA A 280 6.05 -8.34 13.83
N ASP A 281 6.42 -7.13 13.39
CA ASP A 281 5.71 -5.90 13.72
C ASP A 281 4.57 -5.57 12.73
N TYR A 282 4.41 -6.32 11.62
CA TYR A 282 3.40 -6.06 10.59
C TYR A 282 2.00 -5.96 11.19
N HIS A 283 1.28 -4.88 10.87
CA HIS A 283 -0.05 -4.54 11.40
C HIS A 283 -0.14 -4.54 12.94
N ARG A 284 0.94 -4.10 13.61
CA ARG A 284 1.01 -4.00 15.07
C ARG A 284 1.39 -2.60 15.52
N PRO A 285 1.03 -2.22 16.76
CA PRO A 285 1.50 -0.97 17.37
C PRO A 285 3.02 -0.84 17.43
N SER A 286 3.73 -1.96 17.35
CA SER A 286 5.19 -2.01 17.42
C SER A 286 5.91 -1.71 16.11
N ASP A 287 5.21 -1.39 15.01
CA ASP A 287 5.83 -0.96 13.75
C ASP A 287 6.20 0.52 13.81
N ASP A 288 7.30 0.82 14.52
CA ASP A 288 7.79 2.15 14.82
C ASP A 288 9.03 2.54 13.99
N TRP A 289 9.22 3.85 13.81
CA TRP A 289 10.23 4.43 12.94
C TRP A 289 11.68 4.11 13.36
N GLU A 290 11.95 3.86 14.65
CA GLU A 290 13.25 3.47 15.18
C GLU A 290 13.76 2.14 14.63
N LYS A 291 12.86 1.31 14.14
CA LYS A 291 13.17 -0.01 13.60
C LYS A 291 13.51 0.01 12.11
N ILE A 292 13.39 1.16 11.46
CA ILE A 292 13.66 1.29 10.02
C ILE A 292 15.17 1.30 9.75
N ASP A 293 15.60 0.46 8.81
CA ASP A 293 16.95 0.48 8.27
C ASP A 293 17.14 1.69 7.32
N ALA A 294 17.61 2.79 7.86
CA ALA A 294 17.81 4.03 7.09
C ALA A 294 18.71 3.84 5.86
N GLY A 295 19.80 3.07 6.00
CA GLY A 295 20.73 2.81 4.91
C GLY A 295 20.12 1.89 3.84
N GLY A 296 19.33 0.89 4.26
CA GLY A 296 18.56 0.02 3.39
C GLY A 296 17.53 0.80 2.60
N LEU A 297 16.77 1.65 3.28
CA LEU A 297 15.75 2.51 2.68
C LEU A 297 16.31 3.43 1.58
N GLU A 298 17.49 4.05 1.84
CA GLU A 298 18.19 4.88 0.86
C GLU A 298 18.63 4.07 -0.37
N ARG A 299 19.13 2.84 -0.17
CA ARG A 299 19.53 1.94 -1.26
C ARG A 299 18.32 1.47 -2.09
N VAL A 300 17.23 1.10 -1.45
CA VAL A 300 15.99 0.75 -2.16
C VAL A 300 15.49 1.93 -2.99
N ALA A 301 15.41 3.13 -2.43
CA ALA A 301 15.02 4.32 -3.18
C ALA A 301 15.96 4.60 -4.37
N ALA A 302 17.26 4.34 -4.23
CA ALA A 302 18.21 4.48 -5.33
C ALA A 302 17.98 3.45 -6.44
N VAL A 303 17.72 2.19 -6.10
CA VAL A 303 17.35 1.12 -7.06
C VAL A 303 16.09 1.53 -7.83
N VAL A 304 15.03 1.92 -7.12
CA VAL A 304 13.76 2.33 -7.75
C VAL A 304 13.94 3.55 -8.65
N ALA A 305 14.73 4.54 -8.24
CA ALA A 305 15.03 5.71 -9.06
C ALA A 305 15.76 5.35 -10.37
N ARG A 306 16.69 4.37 -10.33
CA ARG A 306 17.37 3.86 -11.52
C ARG A 306 16.39 3.14 -12.45
N VAL A 307 15.55 2.26 -11.91
CA VAL A 307 14.52 1.54 -12.69
C VAL A 307 13.55 2.54 -13.32
N ALA A 308 12.99 3.47 -12.54
CA ALA A 308 12.06 4.49 -13.03
C ALA A 308 12.69 5.35 -14.15
N ARG A 309 13.93 5.79 -13.98
CA ARG A 309 14.69 6.52 -14.99
C ARG A 309 14.92 5.67 -16.24
N GLY A 310 15.30 4.40 -16.06
CA GLY A 310 15.52 3.45 -17.15
C GLY A 310 14.29 3.32 -18.04
N VAL A 311 13.13 3.01 -17.43
CA VAL A 311 11.85 2.90 -18.17
C VAL A 311 11.46 4.22 -18.83
N ALA A 312 11.53 5.33 -18.09
CA ALA A 312 11.10 6.62 -18.61
C ALA A 312 12.02 7.19 -19.71
N SER A 313 13.25 6.69 -19.85
CA SER A 313 14.19 7.13 -20.88
C SER A 313 14.33 6.16 -22.07
N ARG A 314 13.71 4.98 -22.01
CA ARG A 314 13.74 4.02 -23.11
C ARG A 314 13.04 4.58 -24.37
N PRO A 315 13.61 4.31 -25.59
CA PRO A 315 12.91 4.65 -26.84
C PRO A 315 11.62 3.86 -27.02
N ALA A 316 11.67 2.53 -26.79
CA ALA A 316 10.54 1.61 -26.95
C ALA A 316 9.79 1.40 -25.62
N ALA A 317 8.53 1.03 -25.70
CA ALA A 317 7.75 0.52 -24.59
C ALA A 317 8.32 -0.80 -24.07
N LEU A 318 7.91 -1.21 -22.87
CA LEU A 318 8.19 -2.54 -22.34
C LEU A 318 7.35 -3.58 -23.08
N THR A 319 7.90 -4.79 -23.23
CA THR A 319 7.20 -5.95 -23.79
C THR A 319 6.32 -6.58 -22.72
N PHE A 320 5.07 -6.13 -22.64
CA PHE A 320 4.13 -6.54 -21.60
C PHE A 320 3.69 -7.99 -21.75
N HIS A 321 3.67 -8.73 -20.63
CA HIS A 321 3.07 -10.04 -20.51
C HIS A 321 1.90 -10.01 -19.53
N ARG A 322 0.78 -10.53 -19.99
CA ARG A 322 -0.36 -10.77 -19.11
C ARG A 322 -0.36 -12.24 -18.73
N ALA A 323 -0.01 -12.53 -17.47
CA ALA A 323 -0.30 -13.84 -16.90
C ALA A 323 -1.83 -14.07 -16.95
N ALA A 324 -2.25 -15.32 -17.18
CA ALA A 324 -3.65 -15.66 -17.02
C ALA A 324 -4.06 -15.25 -15.61
N ALA A 325 -5.08 -14.40 -15.49
CA ALA A 325 -5.66 -14.11 -14.19
C ALA A 325 -6.02 -15.44 -13.53
N PRO A 326 -5.68 -15.66 -12.24
CA PRO A 326 -6.22 -16.82 -11.54
C PRO A 326 -7.72 -16.83 -11.78
N ALA A 327 -8.26 -17.96 -12.23
CA ALA A 327 -9.68 -18.08 -12.54
C ALA A 327 -10.47 -17.52 -11.36
N GLN A 328 -11.15 -16.35 -11.56
CA GLN A 328 -12.00 -15.64 -10.60
C GLN A 328 -11.41 -14.44 -9.81
N ALA A 329 -10.40 -13.75 -10.27
CA ALA A 329 -10.12 -12.39 -9.74
C ALA A 329 -11.03 -11.29 -10.35
N ALA A 330 -12.08 -11.64 -11.06
CA ALA A 330 -13.03 -10.69 -11.65
C ALA A 330 -14.31 -10.63 -10.81
N SER A 331 -14.39 -9.68 -9.94
CA SER A 331 -15.55 -9.13 -9.25
C SER A 331 -15.46 -9.22 -7.73
N GLY A 332 -15.18 -8.11 -7.09
CA GLY A 332 -15.39 -7.95 -5.67
C GLY A 332 -14.33 -7.06 -5.05
N SER A 333 -14.73 -5.84 -4.73
CA SER A 333 -14.13 -5.04 -3.69
C SER A 333 -13.95 -5.87 -2.44
N GLY A 334 -12.72 -6.10 -2.01
CA GLY A 334 -12.43 -6.76 -0.74
C GLY A 334 -11.40 -7.88 -0.86
N TYR A 335 -10.58 -7.99 0.14
CA TYR A 335 -9.74 -9.17 0.37
C TYR A 335 -10.64 -10.42 0.34
N GLY A 336 -10.28 -11.43 -0.44
CA GLY A 336 -11.03 -12.66 -0.66
C GLY A 336 -11.61 -13.32 0.58
N ALA A 337 -11.85 -14.61 0.53
CA ALA A 337 -12.38 -15.35 1.67
C ALA A 337 -11.47 -15.25 2.91
N TYR A 338 -12.06 -15.29 4.08
CA TYR A 338 -11.37 -15.21 5.36
C TYR A 338 -11.14 -16.61 5.95
N LEU A 339 -9.90 -16.88 6.34
CA LEU A 339 -9.52 -18.12 7.05
C LEU A 339 -9.32 -17.88 8.55
N GLY A 340 -8.77 -16.73 8.94
CA GLY A 340 -8.46 -16.40 10.33
C GLY A 340 -7.16 -17.00 10.85
N SER A 341 -6.25 -17.38 9.95
CA SER A 341 -4.88 -17.74 10.26
C SER A 341 -4.08 -16.50 10.68
N ILE A 342 -3.17 -16.65 11.65
CA ILE A 342 -2.22 -15.62 12.08
C ILE A 342 -0.83 -16.08 11.65
N PRO A 343 -0.26 -15.48 10.58
CA PRO A 343 1.05 -15.88 10.08
C PRO A 343 2.17 -15.64 11.10
N ASP A 344 3.15 -16.55 11.10
CA ASP A 344 4.48 -16.33 11.69
C ASP A 344 5.37 -15.82 10.56
N PHE A 345 5.94 -14.64 10.74
CA PHE A 345 6.78 -14.01 9.73
C PHE A 345 8.24 -14.50 9.76
N THR A 346 8.54 -15.52 10.57
CA THR A 346 9.83 -16.20 10.50
C THR A 346 9.93 -16.98 9.19
N PRO A 347 10.96 -16.76 8.36
CA PRO A 347 11.12 -17.49 7.11
C PRO A 347 11.15 -18.99 7.34
N VAL A 348 10.34 -19.73 6.61
CA VAL A 348 10.37 -21.19 6.51
C VAL A 348 10.76 -21.58 5.08
N PRO A 349 11.35 -22.79 4.87
CA PRO A 349 11.80 -23.19 3.53
C PRO A 349 10.69 -23.21 2.49
N ASP A 350 9.44 -23.47 2.89
CA ASP A 350 8.28 -23.57 2.01
C ASP A 350 7.00 -23.41 2.84
N GLY A 351 6.05 -22.60 2.37
CA GLY A 351 4.76 -22.38 3.02
C GLY A 351 4.68 -21.16 3.94
N VAL A 352 3.59 -21.09 4.69
CA VAL A 352 3.32 -20.05 5.69
C VAL A 352 3.12 -20.69 7.05
N LYS A 353 4.10 -20.51 7.92
CA LYS A 353 4.00 -20.93 9.33
C LYS A 353 3.04 -20.02 10.08
N LEU A 354 2.31 -20.57 11.03
CA LEU A 354 1.33 -19.82 11.83
C LEU A 354 1.79 -19.65 13.27
N THR A 355 1.65 -18.46 13.83
CA THR A 355 1.75 -18.21 15.27
C THR A 355 0.47 -18.60 16.00
N GLY A 356 -0.65 -18.71 15.27
CA GLY A 356 -1.96 -19.05 15.82
C GLY A 356 -3.08 -18.92 14.82
N VAL A 357 -4.29 -18.98 15.34
CA VAL A 357 -5.53 -18.72 14.63
C VAL A 357 -6.43 -17.83 15.49
N ARG A 358 -7.32 -17.08 14.86
CA ARG A 358 -8.30 -16.26 15.60
C ARG A 358 -9.40 -17.13 16.18
N ALA A 359 -9.83 -16.83 17.40
CA ALA A 359 -10.92 -17.52 18.07
C ALA A 359 -12.22 -17.40 17.23
N GLY A 360 -12.98 -18.50 17.10
CA GLY A 360 -14.21 -18.59 16.32
C GLY A 360 -14.00 -18.63 14.80
N SER A 361 -12.76 -18.50 14.31
CA SER A 361 -12.44 -18.44 12.88
C SER A 361 -12.65 -19.79 12.16
N PRO A 362 -12.76 -19.77 10.80
CA PRO A 362 -12.71 -20.96 9.99
C PRO A 362 -11.47 -21.84 10.24
N ALA A 363 -10.30 -21.23 10.46
CA ALA A 363 -9.07 -21.95 10.77
C ALA A 363 -9.18 -22.73 12.08
N GLU A 364 -9.68 -22.09 13.15
CA GLU A 364 -9.87 -22.77 14.44
C GLU A 364 -10.87 -23.94 14.32
N LYS A 365 -12.02 -23.68 13.66
CA LYS A 365 -13.05 -24.73 13.42
C LYS A 365 -12.53 -25.89 12.59
N ALA A 366 -11.58 -25.65 11.68
CA ALA A 366 -10.90 -26.69 10.89
C ALA A 366 -9.79 -27.39 11.66
N GLY A 367 -9.49 -27.00 12.90
CA GLY A 367 -8.45 -27.61 13.74
C GLY A 367 -7.02 -27.17 13.36
N ILE A 368 -6.86 -26.05 12.65
CA ILE A 368 -5.58 -25.37 12.40
C ILE A 368 -5.12 -24.72 13.71
N ARG A 369 -3.82 -24.73 13.98
CA ARG A 369 -3.26 -24.20 15.24
C ARG A 369 -1.89 -23.57 15.07
N ALA A 370 -1.38 -22.94 16.12
CA ALA A 370 -0.02 -22.42 16.18
C ALA A 370 1.00 -23.53 15.86
N GLY A 371 2.03 -23.18 15.11
CA GLY A 371 3.09 -24.09 14.66
C GLY A 371 2.80 -24.81 13.34
N ASP A 372 1.56 -24.83 12.86
CA ASP A 372 1.23 -25.37 11.53
C ASP A 372 1.87 -24.52 10.42
N VAL A 373 2.27 -25.16 9.33
CA VAL A 373 2.75 -24.48 8.12
C VAL A 373 1.78 -24.80 6.98
N ILE A 374 1.06 -23.79 6.47
CA ILE A 374 0.19 -23.97 5.30
C ILE A 374 1.06 -24.06 4.05
N VAL A 375 0.96 -25.18 3.32
CA VAL A 375 1.73 -25.43 2.09
C VAL A 375 0.85 -25.56 0.85
N ARG A 376 -0.48 -25.71 1.00
CA ARG A 376 -1.44 -25.70 -0.10
C ARG A 376 -2.82 -25.33 0.40
N MET A 377 -3.58 -24.62 -0.42
CA MET A 377 -4.99 -24.28 -0.18
C MET A 377 -5.79 -24.48 -1.47
N GLY A 378 -6.75 -25.39 -1.44
CA GLY A 378 -7.41 -25.87 -2.63
C GLY A 378 -6.43 -26.49 -3.61
N GLU A 379 -6.42 -25.99 -4.84
CA GLU A 379 -5.52 -26.39 -5.91
C GLU A 379 -4.20 -25.61 -5.94
N MET A 380 -4.08 -24.55 -5.10
CA MET A 380 -2.95 -23.61 -5.13
C MET A 380 -1.89 -24.02 -4.12
N GLU A 381 -0.63 -24.19 -4.58
CA GLU A 381 0.53 -24.31 -3.69
C GLU A 381 0.79 -22.95 -3.01
N VAL A 382 1.16 -23.04 -1.72
CA VAL A 382 1.44 -21.88 -0.87
C VAL A 382 2.90 -21.95 -0.46
N HIS A 383 3.73 -21.13 -1.08
CA HIS A 383 5.17 -21.07 -0.80
C HIS A 383 5.55 -19.96 0.16
N ASP A 384 4.71 -18.93 0.25
CA ASP A 384 4.91 -17.74 1.07
C ASP A 384 3.56 -17.06 1.39
N LEU A 385 3.61 -15.95 2.13
CA LEU A 385 2.41 -15.20 2.50
C LEU A 385 1.64 -14.66 1.29
N GLN A 386 2.35 -14.29 0.21
CA GLN A 386 1.72 -13.86 -1.02
C GLN A 386 0.91 -15.00 -1.67
N GLY A 387 1.48 -16.20 -1.69
CA GLY A 387 0.80 -17.42 -2.15
C GLY A 387 -0.46 -17.72 -1.34
N LEU A 388 -0.40 -17.58 -0.01
CA LEU A 388 -1.59 -17.73 0.85
C LEU A 388 -2.64 -16.65 0.57
N THR A 389 -2.22 -15.41 0.40
CA THR A 389 -3.12 -14.30 0.07
C THR A 389 -3.81 -14.53 -1.28
N ASN A 390 -3.05 -14.97 -2.29
CA ASN A 390 -3.61 -15.30 -3.60
C ASN A 390 -4.60 -16.46 -3.53
N ALA A 391 -4.30 -17.49 -2.75
CA ALA A 391 -5.20 -18.61 -2.53
C ALA A 391 -6.50 -18.17 -1.85
N LEU A 392 -6.43 -17.31 -0.82
CA LEU A 392 -7.61 -16.76 -0.16
C LEU A 392 -8.45 -15.89 -1.12
N ARG A 393 -7.82 -15.13 -1.99
CA ARG A 393 -8.50 -14.30 -3.01
C ARG A 393 -9.17 -15.11 -4.12
N ALA A 394 -8.66 -16.30 -4.41
CA ALA A 394 -9.27 -17.21 -5.40
C ALA A 394 -10.57 -17.84 -4.89
N HIS A 395 -10.88 -17.70 -3.62
CA HIS A 395 -12.07 -18.27 -2.98
C HIS A 395 -13.06 -17.21 -2.51
N LYS A 396 -14.30 -17.63 -2.23
CA LYS A 396 -15.38 -16.78 -1.70
C LYS A 396 -15.74 -17.20 -0.27
N PRO A 397 -16.30 -16.29 0.54
CA PRO A 397 -16.96 -16.68 1.78
C PRO A 397 -18.00 -17.76 1.54
N GLY A 398 -17.98 -18.81 2.37
CA GLY A 398 -18.82 -19.99 2.24
C GLY A 398 -18.18 -21.16 1.47
N ASP A 399 -17.11 -20.94 0.73
CA ASP A 399 -16.38 -22.03 0.07
C ASP A 399 -15.77 -22.97 1.10
N THR A 400 -15.90 -24.28 0.82
CA THR A 400 -15.27 -25.32 1.63
C THR A 400 -14.02 -25.83 0.92
N VAL A 401 -12.85 -25.56 1.50
CA VAL A 401 -11.57 -25.72 0.84
C VAL A 401 -10.66 -26.68 1.61
N PRO A 402 -10.05 -27.68 0.95
CA PRO A 402 -9.02 -28.49 1.57
C PRO A 402 -7.72 -27.67 1.74
N ILE A 403 -7.11 -27.73 2.92
CA ILE A 403 -5.87 -27.05 3.26
C ILE A 403 -4.86 -28.10 3.68
N VAL A 404 -3.71 -28.13 3.02
CA VAL A 404 -2.60 -29.00 3.40
C VAL A 404 -1.65 -28.25 4.32
N LEU A 405 -1.40 -28.83 5.47
CA LEU A 405 -0.53 -28.32 6.52
C LEU A 405 0.67 -29.24 6.72
N LEU A 406 1.79 -28.67 7.14
CA LEU A 406 2.85 -29.39 7.82
C LEU A 406 2.70 -29.15 9.33
N ARG A 407 2.46 -30.20 10.09
CA ARG A 407 2.39 -30.21 11.55
C ARG A 407 3.40 -31.19 12.08
N ASP A 408 4.36 -30.70 12.86
CA ASP A 408 5.44 -31.53 13.40
C ASP A 408 6.18 -32.34 12.31
N GLY A 409 6.34 -31.75 11.12
CA GLY A 409 6.97 -32.34 9.94
C GLY A 409 6.09 -33.31 9.14
N GLN A 410 4.86 -33.59 9.59
CA GLN A 410 3.92 -34.47 8.89
C GLN A 410 2.89 -33.69 8.08
N ARG A 411 2.59 -34.14 6.87
CA ARG A 411 1.50 -33.57 6.06
C ARG A 411 0.13 -33.97 6.62
N LEU A 412 -0.70 -32.98 6.86
CA LEU A 412 -2.07 -33.15 7.31
C LEU A 412 -2.99 -32.37 6.37
N THR A 413 -4.10 -32.94 5.96
CA THR A 413 -5.13 -32.20 5.22
C THR A 413 -6.31 -31.95 6.14
N VAL A 414 -6.69 -30.69 6.28
CA VAL A 414 -7.91 -30.27 6.97
C VAL A 414 -8.84 -29.61 5.96
N THR A 415 -10.13 -29.49 6.30
CA THR A 415 -11.12 -28.81 5.46
C THR A 415 -11.68 -27.62 6.23
N ALA A 416 -11.58 -26.42 5.64
CA ALA A 416 -12.11 -25.22 6.22
C ALA A 416 -13.26 -24.65 5.37
N THR A 417 -14.35 -24.23 6.00
CA THR A 417 -15.36 -23.42 5.35
C THR A 417 -15.01 -21.96 5.59
N LEU A 418 -14.64 -21.26 4.51
CA LEU A 418 -14.13 -19.89 4.58
C LEU A 418 -15.23 -18.91 4.96
N GLY A 419 -14.88 -17.91 5.76
CA GLY A 419 -15.80 -16.89 6.24
C GLY A 419 -15.65 -15.55 5.52
N THR A 420 -16.42 -14.57 6.01
CA THR A 420 -16.18 -13.15 5.76
C THR A 420 -15.26 -12.59 6.86
N ARG A 421 -14.41 -11.63 6.54
CA ARG A 421 -13.65 -10.89 7.55
C ARG A 421 -14.65 -10.00 8.32
N GLY A 422 -14.73 -10.16 9.65
CA GLY A 422 -15.64 -9.35 10.49
C GLY A 422 -17.02 -9.95 10.76
N GLY A 423 -17.28 -11.23 10.39
CA GLY A 423 -18.47 -11.98 10.75
C GLY A 423 -18.30 -12.79 12.03
#